data_927fd6f5010d7bc6a826453e89c41f00
#
_entry.id   927fd6f5010d7bc6a826453e89c41f00
#
_cell.length_a   1.000
_cell.length_b   1.000
_cell.length_c   1.000
_cell.angle_alpha   90.00
_cell.angle_beta   90.00
_cell.angle_gamma   90.00
#
_symmetry.space_group_name_H-M   'P 1'
#
loop_
_entity.id
_entity.type
_entity.pdbx_description
1 polymer ?
#
loop_
_entity_poly.entity_id
_entity_poly.type
_entity_poly.pdbx_seq_one_letter_code
_entity_poly.pdbx_strand_id
1 'polypeptide(L)'
;MTKSEKLNFLILFLLGGVSSFSLPPYNFFFINFISYVFLFLFLVEAKNSNKSNLIFFLYGWFFGFGYFICSLYWISISLTFDNNLKFLIPISIIFIPAFISIFFGISTLITKLFLSKKKIITSVLIFSLVLSIIEYIRGIVLSGFPWNLIAYSFSNQTEFIQINSIVGIYGFNLLSITLFTVPAVLITRKSKKNVYFVVIVGIFVISNLIYGHIRLNNLNIKSNENKLNIVTVSTNISLERFYSSNVDEYLIIQNLINLSEPKKYFGKKTIFIWPEGVLPLTNMNNINSYKEILIKNFDKNHFILLGLNRNDILNGKTEHYNSIAVIDNQSNVIDYYDKRKLVPFGEFLPLENVLSLIGLKSLTNNYQSYTRGKDKKAILIIEDINLKLLATICYEIIYAGSLNNNLDYDFIINISEDGWFGNSIGPYQHYVHSKFRSIEQGKALIRSANNGISAIINPNGKIKSLIELEETGSIYTNEIKHNPTLFAKYGNKMYFVLIFIYIFLLLSIRRIEHE
;
A
#
# COMPACT_ATOMS: atom_id res chain seq x y z
N MET A 1 30.90 12.95 20.42
CA MET A 1 30.67 11.58 19.86
C MET A 1 32.00 10.87 19.77
N THR A 2 32.07 9.66 20.36
CA THR A 2 33.28 8.82 20.32
C THR A 2 33.43 8.13 18.94
N LYS A 3 34.64 7.64 18.62
CA LYS A 3 34.89 6.85 17.39
C LYS A 3 33.99 5.61 17.33
N SER A 4 33.74 4.96 18.47
CA SER A 4 32.83 3.80 18.58
C SER A 4 31.38 4.18 18.25
N GLU A 5 30.88 5.33 18.69
CA GLU A 5 29.51 5.77 18.38
C GLU A 5 29.31 6.03 16.88
N LYS A 6 30.31 6.65 16.22
CA LYS A 6 30.26 6.85 14.77
C LYS A 6 30.18 5.53 14.00
N LEU A 7 30.93 4.53 14.44
CA LEU A 7 30.89 3.19 13.86
C LEU A 7 29.51 2.53 14.05
N ASN A 8 28.91 2.66 15.25
CA ASN A 8 27.59 2.13 15.52
C ASN A 8 26.52 2.75 14.61
N PHE A 9 26.56 4.05 14.35
CA PHE A 9 25.64 4.71 13.42
C PHE A 9 25.79 4.18 11.99
N LEU A 10 27.04 4.00 11.53
CA LEU A 10 27.31 3.43 10.21
C LEU A 10 26.74 1.99 10.11
N ILE A 11 26.99 1.15 11.11
CA ILE A 11 26.48 -0.21 11.15
C ILE A 11 24.95 -0.21 11.11
N LEU A 12 24.29 0.62 11.93
CA LEU A 12 22.83 0.71 11.95
C LEU A 12 22.26 1.21 10.63
N PHE A 13 22.89 2.20 9.99
CA PHE A 13 22.53 2.66 8.65
C PHE A 13 22.62 1.52 7.63
N LEU A 14 23.71 0.77 7.62
CA LEU A 14 23.89 -0.37 6.71
C LEU A 14 22.87 -1.49 7.01
N LEU A 15 22.61 -1.81 8.27
CA LEU A 15 21.60 -2.81 8.65
C LEU A 15 20.19 -2.39 8.21
N GLY A 16 19.86 -1.09 8.32
CA GLY A 16 18.61 -0.56 7.77
C GLY A 16 18.54 -0.69 6.27
N GLY A 17 19.60 -0.31 5.55
CA GLY A 17 19.69 -0.44 4.10
C GLY A 17 19.54 -1.90 3.63
N VAL A 18 20.23 -2.83 4.29
CA VAL A 18 20.12 -4.27 3.99
C VAL A 18 18.70 -4.80 4.30
N SER A 19 18.06 -4.31 5.37
CA SER A 19 16.68 -4.67 5.71
C SER A 19 15.68 -4.33 4.60
N SER A 20 15.93 -3.31 3.77
CA SER A 20 15.05 -2.94 2.66
C SER A 20 14.93 -4.03 1.59
N PHE A 21 15.96 -4.89 1.42
CA PHE A 21 15.91 -6.03 0.51
C PHE A 21 14.95 -7.14 0.97
N SER A 22 14.40 -7.02 2.16
CA SER A 22 13.31 -7.89 2.59
C SER A 22 11.98 -7.56 1.90
N LEU A 23 11.83 -6.35 1.37
CA LEU A 23 10.63 -5.89 0.69
C LEU A 23 10.57 -6.37 -0.77
N PRO A 24 9.39 -6.35 -1.42
CA PRO A 24 9.27 -6.59 -2.85
C PRO A 24 10.16 -5.64 -3.68
N PRO A 25 10.71 -6.12 -4.80
CA PRO A 25 10.56 -7.45 -5.40
C PRO A 25 11.48 -8.53 -4.82
N TYR A 26 12.44 -8.18 -3.96
CA TYR A 26 13.49 -9.10 -3.48
C TYR A 26 12.97 -10.16 -2.50
N ASN A 27 12.13 -9.75 -1.53
CA ASN A 27 11.46 -10.61 -0.55
C ASN A 27 12.40 -11.48 0.33
N PHE A 28 13.62 -11.00 0.61
CA PHE A 28 14.59 -11.70 1.47
C PHE A 28 14.26 -11.47 2.97
N PHE A 29 13.05 -11.88 3.40
CA PHE A 29 12.53 -11.62 4.73
C PHE A 29 13.44 -12.06 5.87
N PHE A 30 14.25 -13.11 5.69
CA PHE A 30 15.18 -13.64 6.71
C PHE A 30 16.26 -12.63 7.11
N ILE A 31 16.59 -11.64 6.28
CA ILE A 31 17.51 -10.56 6.61
C ILE A 31 17.06 -9.79 7.86
N ASN A 32 15.76 -9.67 8.07
CA ASN A 32 15.21 -8.94 9.19
C ASN A 32 15.50 -9.61 10.54
N PHE A 33 15.71 -10.93 10.59
CA PHE A 33 16.18 -11.61 11.79
C PHE A 33 17.58 -11.15 12.22
N ILE A 34 18.38 -10.63 11.29
CA ILE A 34 19.67 -10.03 11.59
C ILE A 34 19.47 -8.55 11.93
N SER A 35 18.86 -7.78 11.04
CA SER A 35 18.75 -6.33 11.16
C SER A 35 18.03 -5.89 12.44
N TYR A 36 16.87 -6.48 12.77
CA TYR A 36 16.09 -6.11 13.96
C TYR A 36 16.71 -6.63 15.25
N VAL A 37 17.33 -7.81 15.22
CA VAL A 37 18.08 -8.33 16.36
C VAL A 37 19.23 -7.38 16.71
N PHE A 38 20.04 -6.99 15.74
CA PHE A 38 21.16 -6.10 16.00
C PHE A 38 20.69 -4.71 16.43
N LEU A 39 19.67 -4.12 15.78
CA LEU A 39 19.09 -2.86 16.25
C LEU A 39 18.71 -2.95 17.74
N PHE A 40 17.99 -4.00 18.12
CA PHE A 40 17.58 -4.19 19.50
C PHE A 40 18.78 -4.40 20.46
N LEU A 41 19.79 -5.18 20.07
CA LEU A 41 20.99 -5.39 20.88
C LEU A 41 21.79 -4.09 21.10
N PHE A 42 21.90 -3.23 20.08
CA PHE A 42 22.50 -1.89 20.22
C PHE A 42 21.73 -1.03 21.23
N LEU A 43 20.38 -1.11 21.24
CA LEU A 43 19.58 -0.40 22.24
C LEU A 43 19.82 -0.93 23.67
N VAL A 44 19.90 -2.25 23.84
CA VAL A 44 20.19 -2.87 25.14
C VAL A 44 21.58 -2.47 25.64
N GLU A 45 22.59 -2.49 24.76
CA GLU A 45 23.95 -2.07 25.12
C GLU A 45 24.02 -0.58 25.45
N ALA A 46 23.34 0.27 24.68
CA ALA A 46 23.23 1.71 24.96
C ALA A 46 22.58 1.97 26.34
N LYS A 47 21.58 1.16 26.73
CA LYS A 47 20.95 1.24 28.05
C LYS A 47 21.90 0.84 29.17
N ASN A 48 22.66 -0.24 28.98
CA ASN A 48 23.65 -0.70 29.94
C ASN A 48 24.78 0.31 30.16
N SER A 49 25.19 1.00 29.10
CA SER A 49 26.23 2.03 29.11
C SER A 49 25.70 3.43 29.44
N ASN A 50 24.45 3.53 29.93
CA ASN A 50 23.79 4.80 30.31
C ASN A 50 23.89 5.91 29.25
N LYS A 51 23.78 5.54 27.96
CA LYS A 51 23.83 6.51 26.86
C LYS A 51 22.69 7.53 26.93
N SER A 52 22.95 8.72 26.37
CA SER A 52 22.00 9.83 26.35
C SER A 52 20.73 9.50 25.52
N ASN A 53 19.68 10.33 25.69
CA ASN A 53 18.46 10.22 24.90
C ASN A 53 18.73 10.42 23.40
N LEU A 54 19.63 11.32 23.07
CA LEU A 54 20.03 11.59 21.70
C LEU A 54 20.62 10.36 20.99
N ILE A 55 21.46 9.57 21.70
CA ILE A 55 22.03 8.35 21.12
C ILE A 55 20.93 7.33 20.78
N PHE A 56 19.92 7.17 21.65
CA PHE A 56 18.78 6.28 21.37
C PHE A 56 18.00 6.74 20.16
N PHE A 57 17.68 8.03 20.09
CA PHE A 57 17.02 8.61 18.91
C PHE A 57 17.84 8.37 17.64
N LEU A 58 19.15 8.69 17.67
CA LEU A 58 20.02 8.52 16.51
C LEU A 58 20.18 7.06 16.09
N TYR A 59 20.17 6.09 17.00
CA TYR A 59 20.23 4.69 16.63
C TYR A 59 19.01 4.28 15.77
N GLY A 60 17.81 4.63 16.20
CA GLY A 60 16.61 4.42 15.39
C GLY A 60 16.62 5.22 14.10
N TRP A 61 17.01 6.48 14.18
CA TRP A 61 17.03 7.37 13.02
C TRP A 61 18.00 6.88 11.92
N PHE A 62 19.23 6.49 12.27
CA PHE A 62 20.18 5.96 11.28
C PHE A 62 19.73 4.64 10.69
N PHE A 63 19.14 3.75 11.51
CA PHE A 63 18.55 2.50 10.98
C PHE A 63 17.40 2.81 10.02
N GLY A 64 16.45 3.66 10.41
CA GLY A 64 15.36 4.09 9.56
C GLY A 64 15.85 4.79 8.29
N PHE A 65 16.88 5.66 8.40
CA PHE A 65 17.42 6.36 7.24
C PHE A 65 18.03 5.41 6.21
N GLY A 66 18.80 4.42 6.64
CA GLY A 66 19.29 3.37 5.75
C GLY A 66 18.14 2.58 5.09
N TYR A 67 17.12 2.22 5.88
CA TYR A 67 15.95 1.49 5.40
C TYR A 67 15.16 2.28 4.34
N PHE A 68 14.84 3.54 4.62
CA PHE A 68 14.01 4.34 3.73
C PHE A 68 14.76 4.87 2.50
N ILE A 69 16.05 5.19 2.60
CA ILE A 69 16.81 5.66 1.43
C ILE A 69 16.90 4.56 0.36
N CYS A 70 17.09 3.31 0.77
CA CYS A 70 17.13 2.17 -0.14
C CYS A 70 15.76 1.74 -0.65
N SER A 71 14.68 1.93 0.13
CA SER A 71 13.35 1.46 -0.22
C SER A 71 12.44 2.51 -0.85
N LEU A 72 12.83 3.81 -0.86
CA LEU A 72 12.02 4.92 -1.36
C LEU A 72 12.72 5.78 -2.43
N TYR A 73 13.92 5.41 -2.90
CA TYR A 73 14.63 6.19 -3.93
C TYR A 73 13.78 6.43 -5.19
N TRP A 74 12.87 5.52 -5.49
CA TRP A 74 11.98 5.59 -6.65
C TRP A 74 11.06 6.83 -6.64
N ILE A 75 10.75 7.42 -5.47
CA ILE A 75 9.95 8.65 -5.39
C ILE A 75 10.61 9.78 -6.19
N SER A 76 11.94 9.83 -6.25
CA SER A 76 12.68 10.84 -7.01
C SER A 76 12.52 10.69 -8.52
N ILE A 77 12.13 9.53 -9.02
CA ILE A 77 11.95 9.29 -10.46
C ILE A 77 10.83 10.16 -11.02
N SER A 78 9.77 10.40 -10.23
CA SER A 78 8.68 11.29 -10.64
C SER A 78 9.18 12.71 -11.01
N LEU A 79 10.27 13.17 -10.41
CA LEU A 79 10.88 14.48 -10.69
C LEU A 79 11.70 14.50 -11.98
N THR A 80 11.98 13.35 -12.59
CA THR A 80 12.75 13.29 -13.85
C THR A 80 11.92 13.66 -15.06
N PHE A 81 10.58 13.58 -14.95
CA PHE A 81 9.67 13.87 -16.05
C PHE A 81 9.48 15.36 -16.31
N ASP A 82 9.79 16.24 -15.34
CA ASP A 82 9.81 17.70 -15.53
C ASP A 82 11.23 18.24 -15.36
N ASN A 83 11.76 18.86 -16.42
CA ASN A 83 13.11 19.43 -16.40
C ASN A 83 13.30 20.49 -15.31
N ASN A 84 12.23 21.23 -14.98
CA ASN A 84 12.26 22.27 -13.95
C ASN A 84 12.36 21.70 -12.53
N LEU A 85 12.03 20.41 -12.34
CA LEU A 85 12.03 19.76 -11.02
C LEU A 85 13.26 18.90 -10.76
N LYS A 86 14.11 18.65 -11.78
CA LYS A 86 15.29 17.78 -11.66
C LYS A 86 16.26 18.20 -10.56
N PHE A 87 16.37 19.50 -10.25
CA PHE A 87 17.23 19.98 -9.16
C PHE A 87 16.78 19.52 -7.76
N LEU A 88 15.51 19.10 -7.62
CA LEU A 88 14.96 18.55 -6.37
C LEU A 88 15.30 17.07 -6.16
N ILE A 89 15.81 16.36 -7.15
CA ILE A 89 16.13 14.93 -7.06
C ILE A 89 17.07 14.61 -5.88
N PRO A 90 18.23 15.26 -5.72
CA PRO A 90 19.10 14.98 -4.58
C PRO A 90 18.43 15.28 -3.23
N ILE A 91 17.60 16.34 -3.20
CA ILE A 91 16.86 16.73 -2.00
C ILE A 91 15.84 15.65 -1.65
N SER A 92 15.06 15.17 -2.61
CA SER A 92 14.02 14.16 -2.37
C SER A 92 14.61 12.82 -1.91
N ILE A 93 15.74 12.39 -2.50
CA ILE A 93 16.42 11.14 -2.12
C ILE A 93 16.91 11.18 -0.67
N ILE A 94 17.32 12.33 -0.16
CA ILE A 94 17.88 12.47 1.20
C ILE A 94 16.80 12.92 2.20
N PHE A 95 16.05 13.98 1.87
CA PHE A 95 15.15 14.63 2.82
C PHE A 95 13.93 13.76 3.17
N ILE A 96 13.30 13.10 2.19
CA ILE A 96 12.12 12.25 2.44
C ILE A 96 12.48 11.08 3.36
N PRO A 97 13.52 10.26 3.07
CA PRO A 97 13.95 9.21 3.99
C PRO A 97 14.36 9.74 5.36
N ALA A 98 15.11 10.86 5.43
CA ALA A 98 15.54 11.44 6.69
C ALA A 98 14.36 11.88 7.55
N PHE A 99 13.34 12.51 6.94
CA PHE A 99 12.11 12.93 7.62
C PHE A 99 11.31 11.72 8.15
N ILE A 100 11.10 10.71 7.31
CA ILE A 100 10.35 9.52 7.72
C ILE A 100 11.10 8.74 8.81
N SER A 101 12.42 8.77 8.81
CA SER A 101 13.26 8.10 9.83
C SER A 101 13.10 8.67 11.23
N ILE A 102 12.53 9.88 11.38
CA ILE A 102 12.20 10.47 12.68
C ILE A 102 11.27 9.53 13.48
N PHE A 103 10.35 8.82 12.81
CA PHE A 103 9.46 7.87 13.47
C PHE A 103 10.23 6.69 14.09
N PHE A 104 11.27 6.17 13.43
CA PHE A 104 12.15 5.15 14.01
C PHE A 104 12.96 5.72 15.19
N GLY A 105 13.48 6.95 15.05
CA GLY A 105 14.18 7.64 16.15
C GLY A 105 13.30 7.83 17.37
N ILE A 106 12.04 8.24 17.20
CA ILE A 106 11.06 8.38 18.29
C ILE A 106 10.78 7.03 18.93
N SER A 107 10.59 5.97 18.12
CA SER A 107 10.29 4.64 18.65
C SER A 107 11.40 4.10 19.55
N THR A 108 12.66 4.24 19.15
CA THR A 108 13.81 3.79 19.95
C THR A 108 14.03 4.66 21.20
N LEU A 109 13.76 5.97 21.11
CA LEU A 109 13.79 6.88 22.25
C LEU A 109 12.73 6.50 23.30
N ILE A 110 11.49 6.22 22.90
CA ILE A 110 10.43 5.78 23.82
C ILE A 110 10.77 4.41 24.39
N THR A 111 11.26 3.49 23.58
CA THR A 111 11.68 2.15 24.02
C THR A 111 12.70 2.22 25.16
N LYS A 112 13.63 3.18 25.15
CA LYS A 112 14.63 3.40 26.22
C LYS A 112 14.02 3.44 27.61
N LEU A 113 12.83 4.05 27.77
CA LEU A 113 12.18 4.23 29.08
C LEU A 113 11.89 2.89 29.76
N PHE A 114 11.65 1.84 28.98
CA PHE A 114 11.18 0.55 29.45
C PHE A 114 12.20 -0.59 29.29
N LEU A 115 13.34 -0.34 28.63
CA LEU A 115 14.38 -1.34 28.43
C LEU A 115 15.00 -1.79 29.75
N SER A 116 15.16 -3.12 29.90
CA SER A 116 15.81 -3.75 31.03
C SER A 116 16.59 -4.99 30.57
N LYS A 117 17.87 -5.08 30.91
CA LYS A 117 18.69 -6.27 30.64
C LYS A 117 18.19 -7.50 31.40
N LYS A 118 17.65 -7.30 32.61
CA LYS A 118 17.15 -8.39 33.46
C LYS A 118 15.85 -8.99 32.94
N LYS A 119 15.01 -8.17 32.22
CA LYS A 119 13.69 -8.52 31.68
C LYS A 119 13.72 -8.46 30.16
N ILE A 120 14.49 -9.38 29.57
CA ILE A 120 14.77 -9.30 28.13
C ILE A 120 13.53 -9.57 27.27
N ILE A 121 12.67 -10.53 27.69
CA ILE A 121 11.42 -10.83 26.97
C ILE A 121 10.51 -9.60 26.99
N THR A 122 10.29 -9.03 28.19
CA THR A 122 9.53 -7.77 28.33
C THR A 122 10.10 -6.66 27.44
N SER A 123 11.42 -6.52 27.36
CA SER A 123 12.08 -5.50 26.54
C SER A 123 11.86 -5.70 25.05
N VAL A 124 11.90 -6.95 24.55
CA VAL A 124 11.59 -7.29 23.15
C VAL A 124 10.13 -6.95 22.83
N LEU A 125 9.21 -7.36 23.72
CA LEU A 125 7.79 -7.09 23.52
C LEU A 125 7.48 -5.57 23.51
N ILE A 126 8.10 -4.79 24.40
CA ILE A 126 7.94 -3.32 24.42
C ILE A 126 8.50 -2.69 23.16
N PHE A 127 9.71 -3.07 22.74
CA PHE A 127 10.30 -2.57 21.50
C PHE A 127 9.38 -2.78 20.32
N SER A 128 8.85 -4.02 20.17
CA SER A 128 7.94 -4.36 19.08
C SER A 128 6.63 -3.57 19.13
N LEU A 129 6.06 -3.42 20.33
CA LEU A 129 4.82 -2.68 20.54
C LEU A 129 5.00 -1.18 20.20
N VAL A 130 6.05 -0.57 20.75
CA VAL A 130 6.32 0.86 20.55
C VAL A 130 6.58 1.14 19.06
N LEU A 131 7.42 0.34 18.40
CA LEU A 131 7.70 0.53 16.99
C LEU A 131 6.43 0.35 16.14
N SER A 132 5.61 -0.67 16.43
CA SER A 132 4.35 -0.89 15.71
C SER A 132 3.36 0.27 15.89
N ILE A 133 3.23 0.83 17.09
CA ILE A 133 2.36 1.98 17.35
C ILE A 133 2.87 3.21 16.58
N ILE A 134 4.17 3.47 16.58
CA ILE A 134 4.75 4.60 15.86
C ILE A 134 4.59 4.41 14.35
N GLU A 135 4.74 3.19 13.82
CA GLU A 135 4.45 2.88 12.42
C GLU A 135 2.96 3.08 12.06
N TYR A 136 2.04 2.74 12.96
CA TYR A 136 0.61 3.06 12.78
C TYR A 136 0.38 4.58 12.73
N ILE A 137 1.01 5.33 13.65
CA ILE A 137 0.93 6.80 13.69
C ILE A 137 1.49 7.38 12.37
N ARG A 138 2.63 6.88 11.86
CA ARG A 138 3.18 7.27 10.56
C ARG A 138 2.18 7.03 9.40
N GLY A 139 1.39 5.98 9.51
CA GLY A 139 0.36 5.65 8.51
C GLY A 139 -0.85 6.56 8.50
N ILE A 140 -1.05 7.42 9.52
CA ILE A 140 -2.24 8.27 9.65
C ILE A 140 -1.95 9.76 9.82
N VAL A 141 -0.78 10.13 10.36
CA VAL A 141 -0.40 11.54 10.64
C VAL A 141 -0.01 12.25 9.34
N LEU A 142 -0.29 13.55 9.26
CA LEU A 142 -0.17 14.38 8.05
C LEU A 142 -1.12 13.84 6.96
N SER A 143 -0.63 13.34 5.85
CA SER A 143 -1.43 12.60 4.85
C SER A 143 -1.42 11.10 5.08
N GLY A 144 -0.54 10.62 5.96
CA GLY A 144 -0.25 9.21 6.20
C GLY A 144 0.63 8.61 5.09
N PHE A 145 1.62 7.79 5.47
CA PHE A 145 2.45 7.06 4.50
C PHE A 145 2.79 5.65 5.00
N PRO A 146 1.84 4.70 4.94
CA PRO A 146 2.05 3.32 5.43
C PRO A 146 2.74 2.41 4.40
N TRP A 147 3.60 2.94 3.52
CA TRP A 147 4.13 2.21 2.37
C TRP A 147 5.03 1.03 2.77
N ASN A 148 6.06 1.28 3.55
CA ASN A 148 7.11 0.31 3.85
C ASN A 148 6.95 -0.31 5.25
N LEU A 149 5.81 -0.91 5.56
CA LEU A 149 5.69 -1.72 6.78
C LEU A 149 6.48 -3.02 6.60
N ILE A 150 7.25 -3.41 7.63
CA ILE A 150 8.12 -4.59 7.53
C ILE A 150 7.35 -5.89 7.30
N ALA A 151 6.07 -5.91 7.64
CA ALA A 151 5.16 -7.03 7.37
C ALA A 151 5.05 -7.38 5.87
N TYR A 152 5.26 -6.41 4.97
CA TYR A 152 5.25 -6.66 3.53
C TYR A 152 6.40 -7.56 3.07
N SER A 153 7.44 -7.75 3.88
CA SER A 153 8.51 -8.70 3.61
C SER A 153 8.04 -10.15 3.46
N PHE A 154 6.87 -10.47 4.00
CA PHE A 154 6.26 -11.80 3.89
C PHE A 154 5.33 -11.93 2.67
N SER A 155 5.31 -10.98 1.74
CA SER A 155 4.36 -10.95 0.62
C SER A 155 4.34 -12.22 -0.24
N ASN A 156 5.48 -12.95 -0.33
CA ASN A 156 5.57 -14.21 -1.06
C ASN A 156 5.18 -15.45 -0.21
N GLN A 157 4.97 -15.29 1.10
CA GLN A 157 4.63 -16.38 2.02
C GLN A 157 3.11 -16.44 2.17
N THR A 158 2.42 -17.00 1.17
CA THR A 158 0.95 -16.89 1.02
C THR A 158 0.19 -17.45 2.22
N GLU A 159 0.65 -18.56 2.84
CA GLU A 159 0.06 -19.12 4.06
C GLU A 159 0.26 -18.17 5.25
N PHE A 160 1.45 -17.62 5.38
CA PHE A 160 1.82 -16.82 6.54
C PHE A 160 1.07 -15.49 6.62
N ILE A 161 0.78 -14.86 5.47
CA ILE A 161 0.07 -13.58 5.41
C ILE A 161 -1.45 -13.70 5.60
N GLN A 162 -2.03 -14.94 5.70
CA GLN A 162 -3.48 -15.09 5.87
C GLN A 162 -4.02 -14.51 7.18
N ILE A 163 -3.19 -14.35 8.21
CA ILE A 163 -3.57 -13.72 9.48
C ILE A 163 -4.06 -12.27 9.29
N ASN A 164 -3.69 -11.61 8.18
CA ASN A 164 -4.21 -10.28 7.84
C ASN A 164 -5.74 -10.26 7.72
N SER A 165 -6.36 -11.37 7.42
CA SER A 165 -7.83 -11.52 7.42
C SER A 165 -8.46 -11.33 8.81
N ILE A 166 -7.65 -11.40 9.87
CA ILE A 166 -8.08 -11.21 11.27
C ILE A 166 -7.57 -9.87 11.79
N VAL A 167 -6.25 -9.64 11.76
CA VAL A 167 -5.62 -8.51 12.46
C VAL A 167 -5.27 -7.32 11.57
N GLY A 168 -5.34 -7.49 10.22
CA GLY A 168 -4.91 -6.50 9.24
C GLY A 168 -3.40 -6.27 9.23
N ILE A 169 -2.94 -5.42 8.30
CA ILE A 169 -1.51 -5.20 8.08
C ILE A 169 -0.79 -4.61 9.31
N TYR A 170 -1.43 -3.72 10.06
CA TYR A 170 -0.81 -3.12 11.24
C TYR A 170 -0.64 -4.14 12.38
N GLY A 171 -1.64 -5.02 12.56
CA GLY A 171 -1.53 -6.12 13.52
C GLY A 171 -0.45 -7.12 13.08
N PHE A 172 -0.43 -7.44 11.82
CA PHE A 172 0.61 -8.31 11.26
C PHE A 172 2.00 -7.68 11.34
N ASN A 173 2.11 -6.34 11.21
CA ASN A 173 3.36 -5.62 11.40
C ASN A 173 3.89 -5.74 12.84
N LEU A 174 3.02 -5.62 13.87
CA LEU A 174 3.38 -5.88 15.27
C LEU A 174 3.95 -7.29 15.46
N LEU A 175 3.25 -8.30 14.93
CA LEU A 175 3.67 -9.70 15.01
C LEU A 175 4.99 -9.95 14.26
N SER A 176 5.19 -9.32 13.12
CA SER A 176 6.40 -9.42 12.30
C SER A 176 7.62 -8.81 13.01
N ILE A 177 7.48 -7.61 13.58
CA ILE A 177 8.56 -6.97 14.36
C ILE A 177 8.93 -7.85 15.56
N THR A 178 7.92 -8.39 16.25
CA THR A 178 8.14 -9.31 17.36
C THR A 178 8.93 -10.54 16.92
N LEU A 179 8.48 -11.19 15.85
CA LEU A 179 9.12 -12.39 15.32
C LEU A 179 10.59 -12.14 14.95
N PHE A 180 10.88 -11.05 14.24
CA PHE A 180 12.25 -10.71 13.83
C PHE A 180 13.17 -10.37 15.01
N THR A 181 12.62 -9.89 16.13
CA THR A 181 13.41 -9.48 17.30
C THR A 181 13.58 -10.62 18.32
N VAL A 182 12.69 -11.63 18.32
CA VAL A 182 12.70 -12.75 19.29
C VAL A 182 14.06 -13.45 19.43
N PRO A 183 14.89 -13.69 18.39
CA PRO A 183 16.18 -14.35 18.56
C PRO A 183 17.12 -13.60 19.52
N ALA A 184 16.97 -12.28 19.68
CA ALA A 184 17.76 -11.50 20.64
C ALA A 184 17.58 -11.97 22.09
N VAL A 185 16.44 -12.59 22.42
CA VAL A 185 16.16 -13.12 23.76
C VAL A 185 17.18 -14.21 24.16
N LEU A 186 17.49 -15.13 23.23
CA LEU A 186 18.47 -16.20 23.47
C LEU A 186 19.91 -15.74 23.37
N ILE A 187 20.20 -14.76 22.49
CA ILE A 187 21.53 -14.17 22.33
C ILE A 187 21.93 -13.42 23.60
N THR A 188 21.00 -12.68 24.19
CA THR A 188 21.28 -11.87 25.39
C THR A 188 21.44 -12.74 26.65
N ARG A 189 20.60 -13.74 26.82
CA ARG A 189 20.63 -14.63 28.00
C ARG A 189 19.98 -15.97 27.71
N LYS A 190 20.74 -17.06 27.87
CA LYS A 190 20.19 -18.41 27.80
C LYS A 190 19.62 -18.79 29.18
N SER A 191 18.29 -18.87 29.29
CA SER A 191 17.59 -19.38 30.49
C SER A 191 16.40 -20.24 30.05
N LYS A 192 15.92 -21.13 30.93
CA LYS A 192 14.76 -21.98 30.64
C LYS A 192 13.53 -21.10 30.25
N LYS A 193 13.28 -20.00 30.99
CA LYS A 193 12.18 -19.06 30.69
C LYS A 193 12.29 -18.49 29.27
N ASN A 194 13.49 -18.10 28.84
CA ASN A 194 13.74 -17.55 27.49
C ASN A 194 13.53 -18.61 26.40
N VAL A 195 13.97 -19.84 26.64
CA VAL A 195 13.74 -20.95 25.68
C VAL A 195 12.25 -21.23 25.55
N TYR A 196 11.49 -21.31 26.67
CA TYR A 196 10.05 -21.51 26.64
C TYR A 196 9.34 -20.40 25.86
N PHE A 197 9.73 -19.14 26.04
CA PHE A 197 9.16 -18.03 25.28
C PHE A 197 9.38 -18.18 23.77
N VAL A 198 10.59 -18.52 23.35
CA VAL A 198 10.90 -18.74 21.93
C VAL A 198 10.12 -19.93 21.36
N VAL A 199 9.97 -21.01 22.14
CA VAL A 199 9.14 -22.15 21.74
C VAL A 199 7.66 -21.76 21.58
N ILE A 200 7.11 -20.94 22.49
CA ILE A 200 5.73 -20.45 22.39
C ILE A 200 5.55 -19.62 21.11
N VAL A 201 6.50 -18.74 20.80
CA VAL A 201 6.47 -17.96 19.55
C VAL A 201 6.56 -18.90 18.32
N GLY A 202 7.40 -19.94 18.40
CA GLY A 202 7.47 -20.97 17.34
C GLY A 202 6.15 -21.70 17.14
N ILE A 203 5.47 -22.08 18.22
CA ILE A 203 4.13 -22.69 18.17
C ILE A 203 3.12 -21.74 17.53
N PHE A 204 3.17 -20.46 17.87
CA PHE A 204 2.31 -19.44 17.25
C PHE A 204 2.55 -19.34 15.72
N VAL A 205 3.82 -19.34 15.28
CA VAL A 205 4.19 -19.34 13.84
C VAL A 205 3.61 -20.58 13.14
N ILE A 206 3.78 -21.77 13.71
CA ILE A 206 3.23 -23.01 13.15
C ILE A 206 1.70 -22.95 13.09
N SER A 207 1.05 -22.48 14.15
CA SER A 207 -0.42 -22.32 14.19
C SER A 207 -0.91 -21.36 13.12
N ASN A 208 -0.18 -20.25 12.87
CA ASN A 208 -0.50 -19.31 11.80
C ASN A 208 -0.34 -19.95 10.40
N LEU A 209 0.69 -20.76 10.19
CA LEU A 209 0.87 -21.49 8.92
C LEU A 209 -0.26 -22.51 8.69
N ILE A 210 -0.68 -23.24 9.73
CA ILE A 210 -1.81 -24.17 9.66
C ILE A 210 -3.10 -23.41 9.35
N TYR A 211 -3.37 -22.30 10.04
CA TYR A 211 -4.51 -21.44 9.77
C TYR A 211 -4.51 -20.97 8.30
N GLY A 212 -3.36 -20.49 7.82
CA GLY A 212 -3.20 -20.04 6.45
C GLY A 212 -3.45 -21.16 5.43
N HIS A 213 -2.90 -22.35 5.68
CA HIS A 213 -3.12 -23.50 4.83
C HIS A 213 -4.61 -23.89 4.75
N ILE A 214 -5.31 -23.96 5.89
CA ILE A 214 -6.75 -24.25 5.96
C ILE A 214 -7.53 -23.17 5.19
N ARG A 215 -7.21 -21.88 5.40
CA ARG A 215 -7.89 -20.77 4.75
C ARG A 215 -7.71 -20.77 3.23
N LEU A 216 -6.51 -21.16 2.75
CA LEU A 216 -6.22 -21.26 1.32
C LEU A 216 -6.99 -22.38 0.62
N ASN A 217 -7.29 -23.46 1.34
CA ASN A 217 -7.98 -24.63 0.79
C ASN A 217 -9.51 -24.54 0.96
N ASN A 218 -10.00 -23.79 1.95
CA ASN A 218 -11.43 -23.65 2.25
C ASN A 218 -12.01 -22.35 1.66
N LEU A 219 -11.79 -22.11 0.38
CA LEU A 219 -12.46 -21.01 -0.31
C LEU A 219 -13.93 -21.37 -0.52
N ASN A 220 -14.81 -20.82 0.30
CA ASN A 220 -16.24 -20.80 0.01
C ASN A 220 -16.45 -19.94 -1.24
N ILE A 221 -16.55 -20.59 -2.37
CA ILE A 221 -16.86 -19.96 -3.65
C ILE A 221 -18.37 -19.72 -3.63
N LYS A 222 -18.80 -18.56 -3.16
CA LYS A 222 -20.08 -18.05 -3.64
C LYS A 222 -19.83 -17.59 -5.07
N SER A 223 -20.01 -18.50 -6.02
CA SER A 223 -20.09 -18.14 -7.43
C SER A 223 -21.22 -17.12 -7.55
N ASN A 224 -20.91 -15.93 -8.02
CA ASN A 224 -21.95 -15.01 -8.43
C ASN A 224 -22.69 -15.70 -9.58
N GLU A 225 -23.98 -15.99 -9.41
CA GLU A 225 -24.84 -16.64 -10.42
C GLU A 225 -24.96 -15.79 -11.70
N ASN A 226 -24.61 -14.51 -11.61
CA ASN A 226 -24.51 -13.63 -12.76
C ASN A 226 -23.23 -13.96 -13.54
N LYS A 227 -23.40 -14.46 -14.75
CA LYS A 227 -22.33 -14.70 -15.74
C LYS A 227 -21.71 -13.37 -16.22
N LEU A 228 -21.12 -12.62 -15.28
CA LEU A 228 -20.44 -11.35 -15.55
C LEU A 228 -19.02 -11.63 -16.02
N ASN A 229 -18.65 -11.10 -17.17
CA ASN A 229 -17.28 -11.09 -17.62
C ASN A 229 -16.58 -9.81 -17.15
N ILE A 230 -15.33 -9.94 -16.72
CA ILE A 230 -14.49 -8.82 -16.32
C ILE A 230 -13.20 -8.92 -17.13
N VAL A 231 -12.91 -7.89 -17.89
CA VAL A 231 -11.71 -7.76 -18.70
C VAL A 231 -10.93 -6.55 -18.16
N THR A 232 -9.71 -6.76 -17.70
CA THR A 232 -8.86 -5.65 -17.26
C THR A 232 -7.67 -5.51 -18.21
N VAL A 233 -7.40 -4.27 -18.59
CA VAL A 233 -6.40 -3.91 -19.59
C VAL A 233 -5.17 -3.35 -18.91
N SER A 234 -4.00 -3.74 -19.38
CA SER A 234 -2.71 -3.15 -19.06
C SER A 234 -2.14 -2.47 -20.29
N THR A 235 -1.66 -1.24 -20.12
CA THR A 235 -1.08 -0.44 -21.20
C THR A 235 0.29 0.07 -20.81
N ASN A 236 1.09 0.45 -21.82
CA ASN A 236 2.38 1.14 -21.62
C ASN A 236 2.34 2.50 -22.32
N ILE A 237 1.30 3.29 -22.04
CA ILE A 237 1.16 4.63 -22.61
C ILE A 237 2.17 5.55 -21.91
N SER A 238 3.01 6.25 -22.70
CA SER A 238 4.02 7.17 -22.18
C SER A 238 3.42 8.25 -21.29
N LEU A 239 4.13 8.60 -20.20
CA LEU A 239 3.79 9.74 -19.34
C LEU A 239 3.91 11.10 -20.05
N GLU A 240 4.60 11.18 -21.19
CA GLU A 240 4.69 12.39 -22.00
C GLU A 240 3.30 12.94 -22.38
N ARG A 241 2.26 12.08 -22.42
CA ARG A 241 0.87 12.51 -22.67
C ARG A 241 0.36 13.53 -21.66
N PHE A 242 0.90 13.57 -20.46
CA PHE A 242 0.51 14.56 -19.44
C PHE A 242 1.17 15.93 -19.67
N TYR A 243 2.24 15.99 -20.45
CA TYR A 243 3.03 17.20 -20.70
C TYR A 243 2.88 17.74 -22.12
N SER A 244 2.35 16.92 -23.04
CA SER A 244 2.15 17.28 -24.44
C SER A 244 0.76 17.86 -24.67
N SER A 245 0.68 18.96 -25.39
CA SER A 245 -0.59 19.51 -25.90
C SER A 245 -1.15 18.74 -27.13
N ASN A 246 -0.32 17.91 -27.76
CA ASN A 246 -0.64 17.20 -28.98
C ASN A 246 -0.77 15.68 -28.77
N VAL A 247 -1.62 15.29 -27.82
CA VAL A 247 -1.90 13.88 -27.56
C VAL A 247 -3.03 13.40 -28.46
N ASP A 248 -2.78 12.34 -29.23
CA ASP A 248 -3.83 11.68 -30.01
C ASP A 248 -4.61 10.69 -29.11
N GLU A 249 -5.59 11.22 -28.36
CA GLU A 249 -6.44 10.39 -27.51
C GLU A 249 -7.34 9.43 -28.30
N TYR A 250 -7.62 9.72 -29.57
CA TYR A 250 -8.36 8.79 -30.42
C TYR A 250 -7.56 7.50 -30.67
N LEU A 251 -6.27 7.63 -30.93
CA LEU A 251 -5.36 6.49 -31.05
C LEU A 251 -5.24 5.70 -29.74
N ILE A 252 -5.21 6.40 -28.60
CA ILE A 252 -5.21 5.76 -27.28
C ILE A 252 -6.48 4.92 -27.08
N ILE A 253 -7.66 5.47 -27.40
CA ILE A 253 -8.93 4.74 -27.29
C ILE A 253 -8.96 3.54 -28.23
N GLN A 254 -8.50 3.68 -29.47
CA GLN A 254 -8.39 2.55 -30.40
C GLN A 254 -7.53 1.42 -29.83
N ASN A 255 -6.42 1.78 -29.21
CA ASN A 255 -5.51 0.82 -28.57
C ASN A 255 -6.18 0.10 -27.39
N LEU A 256 -6.88 0.85 -26.54
CA LEU A 256 -7.64 0.30 -25.41
C LEU A 256 -8.76 -0.65 -25.90
N ILE A 257 -9.47 -0.30 -26.97
CA ILE A 257 -10.48 -1.14 -27.59
C ILE A 257 -9.85 -2.44 -28.14
N ASN A 258 -8.72 -2.31 -28.86
CA ASN A 258 -8.03 -3.46 -29.42
C ASN A 258 -7.58 -4.44 -28.32
N LEU A 259 -7.00 -3.94 -27.22
CA LEU A 259 -6.60 -4.74 -26.07
C LEU A 259 -7.79 -5.36 -25.33
N SER A 260 -8.92 -4.66 -25.31
CA SER A 260 -10.17 -5.13 -24.66
C SER A 260 -10.86 -6.26 -25.44
N GLU A 261 -10.65 -6.34 -26.76
CA GLU A 261 -11.28 -7.31 -27.69
C GLU A 261 -12.82 -7.45 -27.47
N PRO A 262 -13.60 -6.35 -27.43
CA PRO A 262 -14.98 -6.36 -26.96
C PRO A 262 -15.89 -7.29 -27.80
N LYS A 263 -15.58 -7.52 -29.08
CA LYS A 263 -16.34 -8.40 -29.96
C LYS A 263 -16.42 -9.86 -29.47
N LYS A 264 -15.43 -10.32 -28.71
CA LYS A 264 -15.45 -11.67 -28.07
C LYS A 264 -16.57 -11.83 -27.04
N TYR A 265 -17.10 -10.73 -26.55
CA TYR A 265 -18.04 -10.65 -25.44
C TYR A 265 -19.43 -10.13 -25.87
N PHE A 266 -19.69 -9.96 -27.14
CA PHE A 266 -20.98 -9.48 -27.65
C PHE A 266 -22.13 -10.36 -27.12
N GLY A 267 -23.21 -9.72 -26.69
CA GLY A 267 -24.38 -10.37 -26.06
C GLY A 267 -24.17 -10.81 -24.61
N LYS A 268 -22.97 -10.63 -24.05
CA LYS A 268 -22.64 -11.04 -22.67
C LYS A 268 -22.44 -9.80 -21.79
N LYS A 269 -22.98 -9.81 -20.58
CA LYS A 269 -22.71 -8.77 -19.59
C LYS A 269 -21.21 -8.71 -19.32
N THR A 270 -20.55 -7.61 -19.65
CA THR A 270 -19.09 -7.47 -19.56
C THR A 270 -18.68 -6.10 -19.06
N ILE A 271 -17.76 -6.05 -18.13
CA ILE A 271 -17.07 -4.83 -17.68
C ILE A 271 -15.65 -4.85 -18.20
N PHE A 272 -15.28 -3.77 -18.87
CA PHE A 272 -13.92 -3.48 -19.30
C PHE A 272 -13.33 -2.45 -18.35
N ILE A 273 -12.15 -2.76 -17.76
CA ILE A 273 -11.48 -1.91 -16.80
C ILE A 273 -10.21 -1.37 -17.43
N TRP A 274 -10.18 -0.06 -17.64
CA TRP A 274 -9.05 0.67 -18.19
C TRP A 274 -8.29 1.41 -17.09
N PRO A 275 -6.97 1.65 -17.26
CA PRO A 275 -6.14 2.27 -16.23
C PRO A 275 -6.52 3.73 -15.90
N GLU A 276 -5.85 4.27 -14.88
CA GLU A 276 -5.91 5.68 -14.50
C GLU A 276 -5.27 6.59 -15.56
N GLY A 277 -5.86 7.77 -15.78
CA GLY A 277 -5.25 8.86 -16.54
C GLY A 277 -4.91 8.55 -18.00
N VAL A 278 -5.66 7.63 -18.64
CA VAL A 278 -5.40 7.25 -20.04
C VAL A 278 -5.81 8.35 -21.04
N LEU A 279 -6.75 9.22 -20.67
CA LEU A 279 -7.23 10.33 -21.47
C LEU A 279 -6.98 11.66 -20.73
N PRO A 280 -5.78 12.25 -20.82
CA PRO A 280 -5.40 13.41 -20.01
C PRO A 280 -6.10 14.72 -20.44
N LEU A 281 -6.48 14.85 -21.71
CA LEU A 281 -7.13 16.05 -22.26
C LEU A 281 -8.65 15.98 -22.14
N THR A 282 -9.21 14.77 -22.04
CA THR A 282 -10.66 14.55 -21.92
C THR A 282 -11.08 14.54 -20.47
N ASN A 283 -12.10 15.32 -20.14
CA ASN A 283 -12.78 15.20 -18.86
C ASN A 283 -14.13 14.49 -19.00
N MET A 284 -14.70 14.11 -17.86
CA MET A 284 -15.97 13.37 -17.82
C MET A 284 -17.10 14.06 -18.56
N ASN A 285 -17.14 15.40 -18.59
CA ASN A 285 -18.20 16.16 -19.25
C ASN A 285 -18.12 16.07 -20.79
N ASN A 286 -16.94 15.76 -21.33
CA ASN A 286 -16.66 15.72 -22.76
C ASN A 286 -16.48 14.30 -23.31
N ILE A 287 -16.72 13.26 -22.52
CA ILE A 287 -16.53 11.86 -22.94
C ILE A 287 -17.42 11.47 -24.13
N ASN A 288 -18.52 12.20 -24.36
CA ASN A 288 -19.41 12.01 -25.50
C ASN A 288 -18.73 12.23 -26.86
N SER A 289 -17.56 12.89 -26.94
CA SER A 289 -16.78 13.01 -28.17
C SER A 289 -16.34 11.65 -28.75
N TYR A 290 -16.31 10.61 -27.94
CA TYR A 290 -15.94 9.26 -28.37
C TYR A 290 -17.12 8.30 -28.56
N LYS A 291 -18.35 8.83 -28.54
CA LYS A 291 -19.59 8.03 -28.64
C LYS A 291 -19.60 7.13 -29.89
N GLU A 292 -19.23 7.63 -31.04
CA GLU A 292 -19.28 6.86 -32.30
C GLU A 292 -18.36 5.66 -32.30
N ILE A 293 -17.11 5.82 -31.82
CA ILE A 293 -16.17 4.73 -31.76
C ILE A 293 -16.57 3.68 -30.69
N LEU A 294 -17.20 4.12 -29.60
CA LEU A 294 -17.69 3.22 -28.57
C LEU A 294 -18.88 2.40 -29.05
N ILE A 295 -19.89 3.02 -29.67
CA ILE A 295 -21.06 2.30 -30.23
C ILE A 295 -20.63 1.27 -31.29
N LYS A 296 -19.63 1.61 -32.13
CA LYS A 296 -19.11 0.72 -33.16
C LYS A 296 -18.46 -0.55 -32.61
N ASN A 297 -17.89 -0.49 -31.40
CA ASN A 297 -17.05 -1.56 -30.85
C ASN A 297 -17.67 -2.27 -29.64
N PHE A 298 -18.56 -1.63 -28.90
CA PHE A 298 -19.19 -2.18 -27.69
C PHE A 298 -20.70 -2.32 -27.88
N ASP A 299 -21.29 -3.36 -27.31
CA ASP A 299 -22.74 -3.53 -27.32
C ASP A 299 -23.39 -2.99 -26.01
N LYS A 300 -24.73 -3.05 -25.95
CA LYS A 300 -25.52 -2.54 -24.83
C LYS A 300 -25.29 -3.27 -23.49
N ASN A 301 -24.68 -4.43 -23.50
CA ASN A 301 -24.36 -5.21 -22.29
C ASN A 301 -22.94 -4.93 -21.80
N HIS A 302 -22.23 -4.01 -22.45
CA HIS A 302 -20.85 -3.64 -22.12
C HIS A 302 -20.80 -2.36 -21.31
N PHE A 303 -20.03 -2.39 -20.25
CA PHE A 303 -19.72 -1.24 -19.40
C PHE A 303 -18.22 -1.03 -19.39
N ILE A 304 -17.80 0.24 -19.47
CA ILE A 304 -16.38 0.61 -19.46
C ILE A 304 -16.13 1.41 -18.19
N LEU A 305 -15.17 0.96 -17.41
CA LEU A 305 -14.69 1.64 -16.22
C LEU A 305 -13.31 2.21 -16.53
N LEU A 306 -13.14 3.53 -16.38
CA LEU A 306 -11.90 4.21 -16.73
C LEU A 306 -11.59 5.39 -15.82
N GLY A 307 -10.29 5.74 -15.73
CA GLY A 307 -9.84 6.96 -15.04
C GLY A 307 -10.02 8.19 -15.93
N LEU A 308 -10.76 9.17 -15.44
CA LEU A 308 -11.02 10.45 -16.11
C LEU A 308 -10.88 11.61 -15.13
N ASN A 309 -10.48 12.76 -15.66
CA ASN A 309 -10.61 14.01 -14.94
C ASN A 309 -12.09 14.44 -14.92
N ARG A 310 -12.55 14.99 -13.80
CA ARG A 310 -13.87 15.60 -13.66
C ARG A 310 -13.73 17.04 -13.18
N ASN A 311 -14.45 17.95 -13.85
CA ASN A 311 -14.51 19.34 -13.44
C ASN A 311 -15.90 19.65 -12.88
N ASP A 312 -15.94 20.46 -11.82
CA ASP A 312 -17.17 20.96 -11.22
C ASP A 312 -17.01 22.45 -10.87
N ILE A 313 -18.08 23.20 -10.87
CA ILE A 313 -18.06 24.61 -10.50
C ILE A 313 -18.68 24.74 -9.11
N LEU A 314 -17.87 25.01 -8.11
CA LEU A 314 -18.30 25.24 -6.74
C LEU A 314 -17.96 26.67 -6.31
N ASN A 315 -18.99 27.43 -5.90
CA ASN A 315 -18.83 28.83 -5.45
C ASN A 315 -18.07 29.72 -6.46
N GLY A 316 -18.28 29.51 -7.76
CA GLY A 316 -17.64 30.27 -8.84
C GLY A 316 -16.18 29.90 -9.11
N LYS A 317 -15.65 28.84 -8.48
CA LYS A 317 -14.32 28.26 -8.77
C LYS A 317 -14.49 26.92 -9.45
N THR A 318 -13.63 26.65 -10.43
CA THR A 318 -13.52 25.33 -11.05
C THR A 318 -12.71 24.42 -10.15
N GLU A 319 -13.32 23.34 -9.70
CA GLU A 319 -12.70 22.28 -8.94
C GLU A 319 -12.37 21.11 -9.87
N HIS A 320 -11.17 20.54 -9.74
CA HIS A 320 -10.68 19.46 -10.57
C HIS A 320 -10.53 18.18 -9.74
N TYR A 321 -11.10 17.08 -10.22
CA TYR A 321 -11.08 15.78 -9.53
C TYR A 321 -10.40 14.74 -10.41
N ASN A 322 -9.57 13.90 -9.80
CA ASN A 322 -9.13 12.62 -10.37
C ASN A 322 -10.21 11.59 -10.07
N SER A 323 -10.84 11.00 -11.09
CA SER A 323 -12.05 10.21 -10.92
C SER A 323 -12.00 8.88 -11.67
N ILE A 324 -12.78 7.92 -11.20
CA ILE A 324 -13.20 6.74 -11.95
C ILE A 324 -14.61 7.00 -12.44
N ALA A 325 -14.87 6.79 -13.73
CA ALA A 325 -16.20 6.76 -14.30
C ALA A 325 -16.56 5.37 -14.79
N VAL A 326 -17.84 5.01 -14.65
CA VAL A 326 -18.46 3.89 -15.37
C VAL A 326 -19.33 4.47 -16.47
N ILE A 327 -19.07 4.08 -17.69
CA ILE A 327 -19.85 4.51 -18.87
C ILE A 327 -20.45 3.30 -19.60
N ASP A 328 -21.57 3.53 -20.27
CA ASP A 328 -22.15 2.59 -21.22
C ASP A 328 -21.52 2.73 -22.64
N ASN A 329 -21.96 1.92 -23.57
CA ASN A 329 -21.52 1.98 -24.96
C ASN A 329 -21.96 3.25 -25.70
N GLN A 330 -22.86 4.06 -25.13
CA GLN A 330 -23.29 5.35 -25.68
C GLN A 330 -22.57 6.54 -25.05
N SER A 331 -21.51 6.28 -24.23
CA SER A 331 -20.77 7.29 -23.47
C SER A 331 -21.57 7.94 -22.34
N ASN A 332 -22.74 7.41 -21.96
CA ASN A 332 -23.46 7.94 -20.80
C ASN A 332 -22.73 7.53 -19.53
N VAL A 333 -22.47 8.49 -18.64
CA VAL A 333 -21.89 8.22 -17.33
C VAL A 333 -22.98 7.65 -16.42
N ILE A 334 -22.79 6.40 -16.00
CA ILE A 334 -23.72 5.67 -15.13
C ILE A 334 -23.45 6.03 -13.66
N ASP A 335 -22.19 5.99 -13.26
CA ASP A 335 -21.75 6.33 -11.91
C ASP A 335 -20.28 6.75 -11.92
N TYR A 336 -19.83 7.44 -10.87
CA TYR A 336 -18.44 7.87 -10.74
C TYR A 336 -17.99 7.97 -9.28
N TYR A 337 -16.67 7.92 -9.08
CA TYR A 337 -16.00 8.09 -7.80
C TYR A 337 -14.84 9.07 -7.94
N ASP A 338 -14.78 10.09 -7.08
CA ASP A 338 -13.67 11.05 -7.00
C ASP A 338 -12.66 10.62 -5.95
N LYS A 339 -11.39 10.66 -6.29
CA LYS A 339 -10.26 10.28 -5.42
C LYS A 339 -10.27 11.07 -4.12
N ARG A 340 -10.24 10.37 -2.99
CA ARG A 340 -10.30 10.98 -1.65
C ARG A 340 -8.93 11.13 -0.98
N LYS A 341 -8.01 10.23 -1.28
CA LYS A 341 -6.64 10.26 -0.75
C LYS A 341 -5.68 10.68 -1.85
N LEU A 342 -5.38 11.97 -1.88
CA LEU A 342 -4.49 12.56 -2.87
C LEU A 342 -3.03 12.33 -2.50
N VAL A 343 -2.18 12.22 -3.52
CA VAL A 343 -0.73 12.06 -3.37
C VAL A 343 -0.11 13.40 -3.00
N PRO A 344 0.56 13.50 -1.82
CA PRO A 344 1.25 14.72 -1.43
C PRO A 344 2.32 15.11 -2.46
N PHE A 345 2.45 16.40 -2.75
CA PHE A 345 3.35 17.00 -3.73
C PHE A 345 3.08 16.61 -5.19
N GLY A 346 2.40 15.50 -5.45
CA GLY A 346 2.01 15.07 -6.80
C GLY A 346 0.65 15.60 -7.21
N GLU A 347 -0.36 15.47 -6.36
CA GLU A 347 -1.74 15.85 -6.65
C GLU A 347 -2.22 17.07 -5.85
N PHE A 348 -1.58 17.37 -4.74
CA PHE A 348 -1.79 18.59 -3.96
C PHE A 348 -0.51 19.01 -3.24
N LEU A 349 -0.40 20.30 -2.91
CA LEU A 349 0.72 20.82 -2.14
C LEU A 349 0.37 20.84 -0.64
N PRO A 350 1.02 20.00 0.20
CA PRO A 350 0.83 20.07 1.64
C PRO A 350 1.26 21.45 2.17
N LEU A 351 0.50 22.00 3.15
CA LEU A 351 0.79 23.31 3.73
C LEU A 351 0.94 24.43 2.67
N GLU A 352 0.09 24.43 1.66
CA GLU A 352 0.14 25.36 0.53
C GLU A 352 0.35 26.83 0.96
N ASN A 353 -0.34 27.25 2.05
CA ASN A 353 -0.21 28.62 2.58
C ASN A 353 1.23 28.97 3.02
N VAL A 354 2.00 27.98 3.51
CA VAL A 354 3.39 28.18 3.95
C VAL A 354 4.36 28.03 2.78
N LEU A 355 4.18 26.98 1.99
CA LEU A 355 5.09 26.66 0.89
C LEU A 355 4.97 27.65 -0.27
N SER A 356 3.80 28.28 -0.43
CA SER A 356 3.60 29.34 -1.42
C SER A 356 4.41 30.61 -1.11
N LEU A 357 4.73 30.87 0.17
CA LEU A 357 5.58 32.01 0.57
C LEU A 357 7.02 31.89 0.07
N ILE A 358 7.49 30.66 -0.14
CA ILE A 358 8.83 30.35 -0.68
C ILE A 358 8.81 29.98 -2.17
N GLY A 359 7.73 30.32 -2.89
CA GLY A 359 7.64 30.15 -4.34
C GLY A 359 7.32 28.73 -4.83
N LEU A 360 7.02 27.78 -3.93
CA LEU A 360 6.76 26.39 -4.28
C LEU A 360 5.39 26.11 -4.92
N LYS A 361 4.55 27.14 -5.12
CA LYS A 361 3.30 27.00 -5.91
C LYS A 361 3.55 26.45 -7.30
N SER A 362 4.70 26.73 -7.89
CA SER A 362 5.04 26.29 -9.24
C SER A 362 5.26 24.78 -9.39
N LEU A 363 5.50 24.04 -8.30
CA LEU A 363 5.72 22.58 -8.33
C LEU A 363 4.46 21.80 -8.71
N THR A 364 3.28 22.39 -8.44
CA THR A 364 1.98 21.79 -8.77
C THR A 364 1.32 22.41 -9.99
N ASN A 365 1.90 23.47 -10.57
CA ASN A 365 1.26 24.25 -11.65
C ASN A 365 1.15 23.54 -12.99
N ASN A 366 1.95 22.52 -13.25
CA ASN A 366 1.80 21.70 -14.45
C ASN A 366 0.64 20.71 -14.30
N TYR A 367 0.23 20.42 -13.06
CA TYR A 367 -0.98 19.70 -12.70
C TYR A 367 -1.78 20.64 -11.82
N GLN A 368 -2.95 21.05 -12.29
CA GLN A 368 -3.90 21.76 -11.45
C GLN A 368 -4.08 20.91 -10.20
N SER A 369 -3.85 21.49 -8.99
CA SER A 369 -4.06 20.77 -7.73
C SER A 369 -5.45 20.14 -7.74
N TYR A 370 -5.51 18.82 -7.57
CA TYR A 370 -6.78 18.12 -7.52
C TYR A 370 -7.51 18.45 -6.22
N THR A 371 -8.81 18.55 -6.34
CA THR A 371 -9.70 18.66 -5.20
C THR A 371 -9.98 17.28 -4.64
N ARG A 372 -9.92 17.16 -3.33
CA ARG A 372 -10.27 15.92 -2.64
C ARG A 372 -11.73 15.57 -2.84
N GLY A 373 -12.04 14.34 -3.25
CA GLY A 373 -13.40 13.83 -3.33
C GLY A 373 -14.13 13.90 -2.00
N LYS A 374 -15.44 14.21 -2.01
CA LYS A 374 -16.29 14.24 -0.82
C LYS A 374 -16.40 12.85 -0.21
N ASP A 375 -16.68 12.79 1.11
CA ASP A 375 -16.79 11.53 1.89
C ASP A 375 -18.06 10.72 1.53
N LYS A 376 -18.34 10.55 0.24
CA LYS A 376 -19.32 9.58 -0.25
C LYS A 376 -18.74 8.17 -0.18
N LYS A 377 -19.60 7.18 -0.13
CA LYS A 377 -19.19 5.77 -0.23
C LYS A 377 -18.39 5.57 -1.52
N ALA A 378 -17.20 4.98 -1.42
CA ALA A 378 -16.36 4.64 -2.58
C ALA A 378 -16.94 3.44 -3.37
N ILE A 379 -18.27 3.36 -3.48
CA ILE A 379 -18.98 2.28 -4.15
C ILE A 379 -19.60 2.82 -5.42
N LEU A 380 -19.18 2.26 -6.53
CA LEU A 380 -19.81 2.41 -7.83
C LEU A 380 -20.92 1.39 -7.98
N ILE A 381 -22.08 1.82 -8.48
CA ILE A 381 -23.26 0.97 -8.64
C ILE A 381 -23.63 0.93 -10.12
N ILE A 382 -23.74 -0.27 -10.66
CA ILE A 382 -24.24 -0.50 -12.02
C ILE A 382 -25.56 -1.28 -11.87
N GLU A 383 -26.67 -0.54 -11.82
CA GLU A 383 -27.99 -1.10 -11.53
C GLU A 383 -28.42 -2.13 -12.57
N ASP A 384 -28.15 -1.91 -13.86
CA ASP A 384 -28.52 -2.79 -14.99
C ASP A 384 -28.02 -4.24 -14.84
N ILE A 385 -26.95 -4.41 -14.09
CA ILE A 385 -26.35 -5.72 -13.85
C ILE A 385 -26.31 -6.10 -12.35
N ASN A 386 -26.95 -5.27 -11.50
CA ASN A 386 -26.96 -5.42 -10.04
C ASN A 386 -25.55 -5.63 -9.46
N LEU A 387 -24.62 -4.74 -9.79
CA LEU A 387 -23.21 -4.83 -9.41
C LEU A 387 -22.78 -3.62 -8.60
N LYS A 388 -22.05 -3.90 -7.52
CA LYS A 388 -21.48 -2.90 -6.61
C LYS A 388 -19.97 -3.09 -6.52
N LEU A 389 -19.22 -2.04 -6.80
CA LEU A 389 -17.77 -2.08 -6.88
C LEU A 389 -17.14 -1.12 -5.87
N LEU A 390 -16.21 -1.60 -5.07
CA LEU A 390 -15.43 -0.70 -4.23
C LEU A 390 -14.29 -0.11 -5.08
N ALA A 391 -14.38 1.19 -5.35
CA ALA A 391 -13.42 1.91 -6.18
C ALA A 391 -12.22 2.43 -5.36
N THR A 392 -11.03 2.27 -5.91
CA THR A 392 -9.80 2.89 -5.42
C THR A 392 -8.94 3.37 -6.58
N ILE A 393 -8.36 4.56 -6.45
CA ILE A 393 -7.49 5.15 -7.46
C ILE A 393 -6.06 5.16 -6.92
N CYS A 394 -5.15 4.46 -7.61
CA CYS A 394 -3.71 4.49 -7.42
C CYS A 394 -3.31 4.32 -5.93
N TYR A 395 -2.73 5.37 -5.36
CA TYR A 395 -2.23 5.49 -3.99
C TYR A 395 -3.25 5.13 -2.88
N GLU A 396 -4.55 5.18 -3.15
CA GLU A 396 -5.57 4.85 -2.14
C GLU A 396 -5.47 3.41 -1.63
N ILE A 397 -4.95 2.50 -2.44
CA ILE A 397 -4.81 1.08 -2.10
C ILE A 397 -3.83 0.82 -0.94
N ILE A 398 -2.93 1.76 -0.63
CA ILE A 398 -1.95 1.58 0.45
C ILE A 398 -2.58 1.68 1.84
N TYR A 399 -3.74 2.33 1.97
CA TYR A 399 -4.36 2.63 3.25
C TYR A 399 -5.22 1.46 3.76
N ALA A 400 -4.68 0.70 4.70
CA ALA A 400 -5.39 -0.35 5.39
C ALA A 400 -6.53 0.19 6.27
N GLY A 401 -7.68 -0.48 6.24
CA GLY A 401 -8.85 -0.12 7.06
C GLY A 401 -9.57 1.15 6.62
N SER A 402 -9.11 1.83 5.55
CA SER A 402 -9.81 2.96 4.95
C SER A 402 -10.84 2.53 3.90
N LEU A 403 -10.76 1.30 3.42
CA LEU A 403 -11.65 0.72 2.41
C LEU A 403 -13.04 0.34 2.99
N ASN A 404 -13.46 1.03 4.02
CA ASN A 404 -14.77 0.93 4.67
C ASN A 404 -15.21 -0.46 5.16
N ASN A 405 -15.43 -0.51 6.46
CA ASN A 405 -15.98 -1.65 7.16
C ASN A 405 -17.48 -1.80 6.85
N ASN A 406 -17.96 -3.01 6.69
CA ASN A 406 -19.38 -3.34 6.54
C ASN A 406 -20.08 -2.78 5.28
N LEU A 407 -19.38 -2.45 4.21
CA LEU A 407 -20.03 -2.11 2.96
C LEU A 407 -20.37 -3.37 2.17
N ASP A 408 -21.57 -3.36 1.59
CA ASP A 408 -22.00 -4.37 0.65
C ASP A 408 -21.47 -4.02 -0.74
N TYR A 409 -20.50 -4.81 -1.23
CA TYR A 409 -19.92 -4.71 -2.58
C TYR A 409 -19.41 -6.08 -3.04
N ASP A 410 -19.29 -6.26 -4.34
CA ASP A 410 -18.93 -7.53 -4.94
C ASP A 410 -17.43 -7.74 -4.99
N PHE A 411 -16.65 -6.77 -5.49
CA PHE A 411 -15.20 -6.82 -5.55
C PHE A 411 -14.57 -5.43 -5.51
N ILE A 412 -13.24 -5.40 -5.35
CA ILE A 412 -12.46 -4.15 -5.29
C ILE A 412 -11.87 -3.88 -6.67
N ILE A 413 -11.95 -2.64 -7.11
CA ILE A 413 -11.24 -2.14 -8.28
C ILE A 413 -10.14 -1.20 -7.83
N ASN A 414 -8.96 -1.38 -8.42
CA ASN A 414 -7.86 -0.44 -8.30
C ASN A 414 -7.34 -0.08 -9.70
N ILE A 415 -7.60 1.14 -10.15
CA ILE A 415 -6.95 1.67 -11.34
C ILE A 415 -5.74 2.50 -10.94
N SER A 416 -4.67 2.46 -11.74
CA SER A 416 -3.42 3.12 -11.37
C SER A 416 -2.62 3.61 -12.57
N GLU A 417 -1.85 4.69 -12.35
CA GLU A 417 -0.76 5.13 -13.20
C GLU A 417 0.55 4.92 -12.45
N ASP A 418 1.22 3.78 -12.68
CA ASP A 418 2.45 3.44 -11.98
C ASP A 418 3.72 3.98 -12.69
N GLY A 419 3.57 4.58 -13.86
CA GLY A 419 4.68 5.17 -14.62
C GLY A 419 5.46 6.23 -13.83
N TRP A 420 4.81 6.89 -12.85
CA TRP A 420 5.48 7.84 -11.96
C TRP A 420 6.61 7.22 -11.13
N PHE A 421 6.58 5.91 -10.92
CA PHE A 421 7.61 5.17 -10.20
C PHE A 421 8.76 4.73 -11.09
N GLY A 422 8.61 4.84 -12.43
CA GLY A 422 9.56 4.36 -13.42
C GLY A 422 9.83 2.86 -13.32
N ASN A 423 10.82 2.40 -14.07
CA ASN A 423 11.31 1.02 -13.95
C ASN A 423 12.13 0.87 -12.67
N SER A 424 11.45 0.59 -11.57
CA SER A 424 12.02 0.54 -10.22
C SER A 424 11.32 -0.50 -9.34
N ILE A 425 11.67 -0.52 -8.05
CA ILE A 425 10.97 -1.34 -7.05
C ILE A 425 9.56 -0.79 -6.69
N GLY A 426 9.25 0.46 -7.05
CA GLY A 426 7.99 1.13 -6.71
C GLY A 426 6.74 0.38 -7.17
N PRO A 427 6.61 0.02 -8.46
CA PRO A 427 5.44 -0.71 -8.97
C PRO A 427 5.22 -2.06 -8.28
N TYR A 428 6.28 -2.79 -7.96
CA TYR A 428 6.18 -4.08 -7.23
C TYR A 428 5.68 -3.89 -5.81
N GLN A 429 6.19 -2.87 -5.11
CA GLN A 429 5.72 -2.53 -3.76
C GLN A 429 4.26 -2.08 -3.80
N HIS A 430 3.88 -1.24 -4.77
CA HIS A 430 2.51 -0.77 -4.92
C HIS A 430 1.54 -1.91 -5.22
N TYR A 431 1.90 -2.83 -6.12
CA TYR A 431 1.11 -4.02 -6.42
C TYR A 431 0.86 -4.89 -5.18
N VAL A 432 1.87 -5.08 -4.34
CA VAL A 432 1.74 -5.90 -3.13
C VAL A 432 0.69 -5.36 -2.16
N HIS A 433 0.49 -4.06 -2.06
CA HIS A 433 -0.61 -3.51 -1.26
C HIS A 433 -1.97 -4.06 -1.72
N SER A 434 -2.21 -4.20 -3.02
CA SER A 434 -3.43 -4.79 -3.57
C SER A 434 -3.65 -6.22 -3.08
N LYS A 435 -2.58 -7.04 -3.04
CA LYS A 435 -2.63 -8.40 -2.51
C LYS A 435 -3.07 -8.44 -1.05
N PHE A 436 -2.52 -7.56 -0.21
CA PHE A 436 -2.90 -7.50 1.20
C PHE A 436 -4.34 -6.98 1.39
N ARG A 437 -4.78 -6.01 0.59
CA ARG A 437 -6.17 -5.52 0.65
C ARG A 437 -7.17 -6.61 0.30
N SER A 438 -6.89 -7.46 -0.70
CA SER A 438 -7.78 -8.57 -1.03
C SER A 438 -7.93 -9.56 0.14
N ILE A 439 -6.84 -9.88 0.85
CA ILE A 439 -6.87 -10.78 2.01
C ILE A 439 -7.64 -10.15 3.18
N GLU A 440 -7.37 -8.88 3.48
CA GLU A 440 -8.03 -8.14 4.56
C GLU A 440 -9.53 -8.04 4.35
N GLN A 441 -9.95 -7.71 3.13
CA GLN A 441 -11.37 -7.54 2.81
C GLN A 441 -12.08 -8.87 2.50
N GLY A 442 -11.31 -9.94 2.23
CA GLY A 442 -11.89 -11.22 1.79
C GLY A 442 -12.67 -11.09 0.48
N LYS A 443 -12.26 -10.19 -0.38
CA LYS A 443 -12.87 -9.88 -1.67
C LYS A 443 -11.84 -10.00 -2.78
N ALA A 444 -12.29 -10.42 -3.97
CA ALA A 444 -11.45 -10.34 -5.15
C ALA A 444 -11.03 -8.88 -5.41
N LEU A 445 -9.82 -8.68 -5.92
CA LEU A 445 -9.33 -7.37 -6.32
C LEU A 445 -8.88 -7.43 -7.77
N ILE A 446 -9.40 -6.49 -8.56
CA ILE A 446 -9.07 -6.32 -9.97
C ILE A 446 -8.25 -5.02 -10.09
N ARG A 447 -7.00 -5.16 -10.51
CA ARG A 447 -6.08 -4.04 -10.70
C ARG A 447 -5.79 -3.84 -12.18
N SER A 448 -6.01 -2.61 -12.66
CA SER A 448 -5.63 -2.15 -14.00
C SER A 448 -4.61 -1.03 -13.84
N ALA A 449 -3.39 -1.23 -14.31
CA ALA A 449 -2.31 -0.27 -14.17
C ALA A 449 -1.70 0.09 -15.53
N ASN A 450 -1.54 1.38 -15.81
CA ASN A 450 -0.68 1.84 -16.88
C ASN A 450 0.77 1.85 -16.36
N ASN A 451 1.70 1.37 -17.18
CA ASN A 451 3.13 1.26 -16.82
C ASN A 451 3.38 0.57 -15.47
N GLY A 452 2.55 -0.40 -15.12
CA GLY A 452 2.59 -1.09 -13.86
C GLY A 452 2.11 -2.53 -13.95
N ILE A 453 1.98 -3.19 -12.81
CA ILE A 453 1.52 -4.57 -12.73
C ILE A 453 0.00 -4.60 -12.64
N SER A 454 -0.66 -5.20 -13.65
CA SER A 454 -2.10 -5.45 -13.67
C SER A 454 -2.41 -6.87 -13.22
N ALA A 455 -3.45 -7.07 -12.40
CA ALA A 455 -3.71 -8.37 -11.81
C ALA A 455 -5.18 -8.62 -11.44
N ILE A 456 -5.56 -9.89 -11.48
CA ILE A 456 -6.77 -10.42 -10.86
C ILE A 456 -6.35 -11.24 -9.64
N ILE A 457 -6.72 -10.76 -8.46
CA ILE A 457 -6.30 -11.31 -7.17
C ILE A 457 -7.50 -11.89 -6.44
N ASN A 458 -7.41 -13.15 -6.03
CA ASN A 458 -8.45 -13.83 -5.26
C ASN A 458 -8.55 -13.30 -3.81
N PRO A 459 -9.65 -13.53 -3.09
CA PRO A 459 -9.86 -13.08 -1.70
C PRO A 459 -8.83 -13.58 -0.69
N ASN A 460 -8.06 -14.58 -1.03
CA ASN A 460 -6.96 -15.13 -0.22
C ASN A 460 -5.57 -14.67 -0.68
N GLY A 461 -5.51 -13.68 -1.56
CA GLY A 461 -4.26 -13.14 -2.08
C GLY A 461 -3.56 -14.00 -3.15
N LYS A 462 -4.14 -15.16 -3.55
CA LYS A 462 -3.63 -15.91 -4.70
C LYS A 462 -3.90 -15.13 -5.99
N ILE A 463 -2.88 -15.03 -6.82
CA ILE A 463 -2.97 -14.38 -8.13
C ILE A 463 -3.66 -15.35 -9.08
N LYS A 464 -4.76 -14.92 -9.72
CA LYS A 464 -5.45 -15.70 -10.76
C LYS A 464 -4.83 -15.44 -12.13
N SER A 465 -4.54 -14.18 -12.44
CA SER A 465 -3.92 -13.73 -13.68
C SER A 465 -3.12 -12.47 -13.40
N LEU A 466 -2.04 -12.28 -14.14
CA LEU A 466 -1.13 -11.15 -14.00
C LEU A 466 -0.62 -10.72 -15.37
N ILE A 467 -0.39 -9.42 -15.55
CA ILE A 467 0.42 -8.82 -16.61
C ILE A 467 1.56 -8.10 -15.90
N GLU A 468 2.78 -8.48 -16.24
CA GLU A 468 3.99 -7.96 -15.58
C GLU A 468 4.24 -6.49 -15.93
N LEU A 469 5.20 -5.90 -15.20
CA LEU A 469 5.68 -4.55 -15.47
C LEU A 469 6.19 -4.45 -16.92
N GLU A 470 5.84 -3.35 -17.60
CA GLU A 470 6.21 -3.07 -19.00
C GLU A 470 5.55 -4.00 -20.06
N GLU A 471 4.67 -4.90 -19.64
CA GLU A 471 3.88 -5.70 -20.56
C GLU A 471 2.52 -5.06 -20.85
N THR A 472 2.03 -5.27 -22.08
CA THR A 472 0.70 -4.83 -22.52
C THR A 472 -0.20 -6.00 -22.81
N GLY A 473 -1.49 -5.85 -22.56
CA GLY A 473 -2.45 -6.90 -22.85
C GLY A 473 -3.74 -6.76 -22.04
N SER A 474 -4.50 -7.84 -22.02
CA SER A 474 -5.67 -7.95 -21.16
C SER A 474 -5.75 -9.30 -20.46
N ILE A 475 -6.29 -9.31 -19.27
CA ILE A 475 -6.61 -10.51 -18.49
C ILE A 475 -8.10 -10.54 -18.19
N TYR A 476 -8.61 -11.75 -18.07
CA TYR A 476 -10.04 -12.03 -18.02
C TYR A 476 -10.42 -12.89 -16.82
N THR A 477 -11.60 -12.62 -16.26
CA THR A 477 -12.28 -13.52 -15.32
C THR A 477 -13.80 -13.42 -15.45
N ASN A 478 -14.49 -14.52 -15.21
CA ASN A 478 -15.93 -14.60 -15.03
C ASN A 478 -16.31 -15.12 -13.64
N GLU A 479 -15.33 -15.30 -12.76
CA GLU A 479 -15.51 -15.80 -11.41
C GLU A 479 -15.09 -14.75 -10.39
N ILE A 480 -16.03 -14.35 -9.55
CA ILE A 480 -15.79 -13.48 -8.40
C ILE A 480 -15.98 -14.32 -7.14
N LYS A 481 -14.93 -14.41 -6.33
CA LYS A 481 -14.93 -15.19 -5.09
C LYS A 481 -15.00 -14.27 -3.88
N HIS A 482 -15.62 -14.76 -2.82
CA HIS A 482 -15.69 -14.07 -1.53
C HIS A 482 -15.19 -15.00 -0.42
N ASN A 483 -14.56 -14.42 0.58
CA ASN A 483 -14.14 -15.14 1.79
C ASN A 483 -14.21 -14.18 2.98
N PRO A 484 -15.40 -14.01 3.61
CA PRO A 484 -15.61 -13.02 4.67
C PRO A 484 -14.54 -13.07 5.75
N THR A 485 -14.12 -11.89 6.23
CA THR A 485 -13.04 -11.75 7.20
C THR A 485 -13.47 -10.93 8.42
N LEU A 486 -12.82 -11.17 9.55
CA LEU A 486 -13.01 -10.34 10.73
C LEU A 486 -12.52 -8.91 10.48
N PHE A 487 -11.41 -8.77 9.75
CA PHE A 487 -10.88 -7.46 9.41
C PHE A 487 -11.84 -6.65 8.54
N ALA A 488 -12.50 -7.23 7.54
CA ALA A 488 -13.50 -6.54 6.73
C ALA A 488 -14.66 -5.99 7.58
N LYS A 489 -15.03 -6.71 8.64
CA LYS A 489 -16.11 -6.31 9.55
C LYS A 489 -15.69 -5.19 10.51
N TYR A 490 -14.48 -5.26 11.08
CA TYR A 490 -14.06 -4.40 12.17
C TYR A 490 -12.93 -3.43 11.82
N GLY A 491 -12.25 -3.63 10.67
CA GLY A 491 -11.14 -2.80 10.19
C GLY A 491 -10.00 -2.71 11.20
N ASN A 492 -9.38 -1.55 11.28
CA ASN A 492 -8.25 -1.32 12.19
C ASN A 492 -8.62 -1.42 13.70
N LYS A 493 -9.91 -1.58 14.06
CA LYS A 493 -10.27 -1.92 15.44
C LYS A 493 -9.64 -3.24 15.89
N MET A 494 -9.45 -4.20 14.95
CA MET A 494 -8.78 -5.45 15.23
C MET A 494 -7.31 -5.28 15.65
N TYR A 495 -6.61 -4.29 15.10
CA TYR A 495 -5.27 -3.92 15.55
C TYR A 495 -5.27 -3.46 17.02
N PHE A 496 -6.23 -2.61 17.43
CA PHE A 496 -6.33 -2.16 18.82
C PHE A 496 -6.70 -3.29 19.78
N VAL A 497 -7.55 -4.24 19.34
CA VAL A 497 -7.81 -5.47 20.12
C VAL A 497 -6.52 -6.27 20.31
N LEU A 498 -5.73 -6.43 19.25
CA LEU A 498 -4.44 -7.11 19.34
C LEU A 498 -3.47 -6.38 20.27
N ILE A 499 -3.38 -5.04 20.22
CA ILE A 499 -2.58 -4.24 21.15
C ILE A 499 -3.00 -4.52 22.60
N PHE A 500 -4.31 -4.54 22.87
CA PHE A 500 -4.82 -4.80 24.22
C PHE A 500 -4.39 -6.19 24.73
N ILE A 501 -4.55 -7.23 23.91
CA ILE A 501 -4.10 -8.59 24.22
C ILE A 501 -2.58 -8.60 24.45
N TYR A 502 -1.83 -7.90 23.60
CA TYR A 502 -0.37 -7.84 23.67
C TYR A 502 0.11 -7.15 24.96
N ILE A 503 -0.54 -6.06 25.38
CA ILE A 503 -0.24 -5.39 26.65
C ILE A 503 -0.56 -6.30 27.84
N PHE A 504 -1.68 -7.02 27.81
CA PHE A 504 -2.02 -7.98 28.86
C PHE A 504 -0.94 -9.07 29.01
N LEU A 505 -0.51 -9.66 27.87
CA LEU A 505 0.57 -10.64 27.85
C LEU A 505 1.90 -10.04 28.38
N LEU A 506 2.22 -8.82 27.97
CA LEU A 506 3.41 -8.10 28.43
C LEU A 506 3.40 -7.92 29.96
N LEU A 507 2.29 -7.49 30.54
CA LEU A 507 2.17 -7.31 31.99
C LEU A 507 2.28 -8.63 32.74
N SER A 508 1.68 -9.71 32.21
CA SER A 508 1.77 -11.06 32.78
C SER A 508 3.22 -11.59 32.75
N ILE A 509 3.91 -11.45 31.62
CA ILE A 509 5.32 -11.86 31.47
C ILE A 509 6.23 -11.02 32.36
N ARG A 510 5.99 -9.71 32.46
CA ARG A 510 6.77 -8.82 33.33
C ARG A 510 6.70 -9.26 34.82
N ARG A 511 5.53 -9.77 35.25
CA ARG A 511 5.37 -10.33 36.59
C ARG A 511 6.21 -11.60 36.80
N ILE A 512 6.16 -12.53 35.83
CA ILE A 512 6.93 -13.77 35.83
C ILE A 512 8.45 -13.51 35.82
N GLU A 513 8.92 -12.49 35.11
CA GLU A 513 10.33 -12.08 35.08
C GLU A 513 10.78 -11.39 36.40
N HIS A 514 9.86 -11.02 37.28
CA HIS A 514 10.17 -10.48 38.61
C HIS A 514 10.46 -11.58 39.64
N GLU A 515 9.79 -12.72 39.49
CA GLU A 515 9.99 -13.93 40.26
C GLU A 515 11.20 -14.75 39.74
#